data_5d7ba72eb188cd360101e4a0cce1c472
#
_entry.id   5d7ba72eb188cd360101e4a0cce1c472
#
_cell.length_a   1.000
_cell.length_b   1.000
_cell.length_c   1.000
_cell.angle_alpha   90.00
_cell.angle_beta   90.00
_cell.angle_gamma   90.00
#
_symmetry.space_group_name_H-M   'P 1'
#
loop_
_entity.id
_entity.type
_entity.pdbx_description
1 polymer ?
#
loop_
_entity_poly.entity_id
_entity_poly.type
_entity_poly.pdbx_seq_one_letter_code
_entity_poly.pdbx_strand_id
1 'polypeptide(L)'
;NISLFDFVKNFLYNYLMNKYMTSKNLGWLFTFVVTLMLGMSGISKIMGTQEMVNNFTFMNLLPYLALVGVAEVIGVLLLIYPRTSTYGAVVISSVMSAAAAMHLSYMGGSGVVMPILLGVFAWTGHCLRTYDVKKLLGK
;
A
#
# COMPACT_ATOMS: atom_id res chain seq x y z
N ASN A 1 31.78 34.77 -11.23
CA ASN A 1 31.46 34.89 -9.81
C ASN A 1 30.03 34.38 -9.58
N ILE A 2 29.93 33.15 -9.12
CA ILE A 2 28.64 32.61 -8.65
C ILE A 2 28.33 33.34 -7.36
N SER A 3 27.17 33.98 -7.27
CA SER A 3 26.77 34.67 -6.05
C SER A 3 26.54 33.63 -4.94
N LEU A 4 26.79 34.03 -3.69
CA LEU A 4 26.51 33.19 -2.52
C LEU A 4 25.07 32.69 -2.54
N PHE A 5 24.15 33.50 -3.02
CA PHE A 5 22.74 33.17 -3.18
C PHE A 5 22.50 32.02 -4.18
N ASP A 6 23.19 32.03 -5.35
CA ASP A 6 23.09 30.97 -6.35
C ASP A 6 23.70 29.67 -5.84
N PHE A 7 24.80 29.74 -5.08
CA PHE A 7 25.41 28.57 -4.46
C PHE A 7 24.46 27.92 -3.45
N VAL A 8 23.89 28.70 -2.51
CA VAL A 8 22.96 28.20 -1.50
C VAL A 8 21.70 27.62 -2.15
N LYS A 9 21.15 28.27 -3.16
CA LYS A 9 19.99 27.82 -3.92
C LYS A 9 20.26 26.46 -4.60
N ASN A 10 21.40 26.31 -5.25
CA ASN A 10 21.78 25.06 -5.92
C ASN A 10 22.04 23.94 -4.90
N PHE A 11 22.69 24.23 -3.79
CA PHE A 11 22.93 23.28 -2.71
C PHE A 11 21.60 22.76 -2.12
N LEU A 12 20.70 23.68 -1.77
CA LEU A 12 19.39 23.31 -1.24
C LEU A 12 18.56 22.52 -2.27
N TYR A 13 18.62 22.92 -3.53
CA TYR A 13 17.93 22.17 -4.60
C TYR A 13 18.45 20.75 -4.72
N ASN A 14 19.76 20.54 -4.78
CA ASN A 14 20.37 19.22 -4.89
C ASN A 14 20.08 18.35 -3.65
N TYR A 15 20.14 18.92 -2.44
CA TYR A 15 19.82 18.25 -1.21
C TYR A 15 18.35 17.78 -1.18
N LEU A 16 17.42 18.66 -1.51
CA LEU A 16 15.99 18.35 -1.54
C LEU A 16 15.66 17.34 -2.63
N MET A 17 16.27 17.43 -3.79
CA MET A 17 16.09 16.47 -4.90
C MET A 17 16.60 15.08 -4.54
N ASN A 18 17.77 14.98 -3.89
CA ASN A 18 18.31 13.70 -3.43
C ASN A 18 17.38 13.06 -2.38
N LYS A 19 16.92 13.84 -1.40
CA LYS A 19 15.95 13.40 -0.39
C LYS A 19 14.62 12.94 -1.02
N TYR A 20 14.14 13.66 -2.04
CA TYR A 20 12.93 13.28 -2.78
C TYR A 20 13.09 11.95 -3.53
N MET A 21 14.20 11.76 -4.24
CA MET A 21 14.48 10.51 -4.94
C MET A 21 14.55 9.32 -4.00
N THR A 22 15.19 9.49 -2.83
CA THR A 22 15.26 8.45 -1.79
C THR A 22 13.86 8.12 -1.24
N SER A 23 13.04 9.13 -0.96
CA SER A 23 11.67 8.93 -0.47
C SER A 23 10.80 8.22 -1.49
N LYS A 24 10.92 8.57 -2.77
CA LYS A 24 10.18 7.92 -3.86
C LYS A 24 10.56 6.44 -4.01
N ASN A 25 11.85 6.12 -3.93
CA ASN A 25 12.32 4.73 -3.99
C ASN A 25 11.79 3.92 -2.80
N LEU A 26 11.80 4.50 -1.61
CA LEU A 26 11.22 3.88 -0.42
C LEU A 26 9.70 3.66 -0.59
N GLY A 27 9.00 4.62 -1.17
CA GLY A 27 7.57 4.49 -1.49
C GLY A 27 7.28 3.33 -2.45
N TRP A 28 8.14 3.12 -3.44
CA TRP A 28 8.04 1.96 -4.33
C TRP A 28 8.32 0.64 -3.62
N LEU A 29 9.25 0.62 -2.67
CA LEU A 29 9.53 -0.57 -1.86
C LEU A 29 8.28 -0.99 -1.04
N PHE A 30 7.63 -0.06 -0.34
CA PHE A 30 6.39 -0.34 0.38
C PHE A 30 5.27 -0.82 -0.55
N THR A 31 5.13 -0.18 -1.71
CA THR A 31 4.16 -0.61 -2.72
C THR A 31 4.43 -2.03 -3.20
N PHE A 32 5.70 -2.38 -3.45
CA PHE A 32 6.10 -3.70 -3.89
C PHE A 32 5.75 -4.78 -2.84
N VAL A 33 6.03 -4.52 -1.56
CA VAL A 33 5.69 -5.44 -0.47
C VAL A 33 4.19 -5.68 -0.41
N VAL A 34 3.38 -4.61 -0.43
CA VAL A 34 1.91 -4.72 -0.44
C VAL A 34 1.40 -5.47 -1.66
N THR A 35 1.94 -5.16 -2.84
CA THR A 35 1.58 -5.80 -4.11
C THR A 35 1.87 -7.29 -4.08
N LEU A 36 3.03 -7.69 -3.61
CA LEU A 36 3.42 -9.09 -3.53
C LEU A 36 2.50 -9.86 -2.58
N MET A 37 2.32 -9.35 -1.36
CA MET A 37 1.55 -10.05 -0.33
C MET A 37 0.06 -10.12 -0.67
N LEU A 38 -0.57 -9.00 -1.02
CA LEU A 38 -2.00 -8.97 -1.33
C LEU A 38 -2.31 -9.53 -2.72
N GLY A 39 -1.41 -9.39 -3.68
CA GLY A 39 -1.55 -10.03 -4.99
C GLY A 39 -1.61 -11.55 -4.87
N MET A 40 -0.67 -12.14 -4.14
CA MET A 40 -0.67 -13.59 -3.88
C MET A 40 -1.90 -14.01 -3.06
N SER A 41 -2.24 -13.28 -2.00
CA SER A 41 -3.42 -13.53 -1.17
C SER A 41 -4.71 -13.48 -1.99
N GLY A 42 -4.89 -12.42 -2.80
CA GLY A 42 -6.06 -12.25 -3.65
C GLY A 42 -6.20 -13.35 -4.69
N ILE A 43 -5.11 -13.71 -5.37
CA ILE A 43 -5.10 -14.82 -6.35
C ILE A 43 -5.46 -16.14 -5.65
N SER A 44 -4.88 -16.44 -4.50
CA SER A 44 -5.18 -17.66 -3.72
C SER A 44 -6.66 -17.75 -3.33
N LYS A 45 -7.29 -16.61 -2.99
CA LYS A 45 -8.74 -16.55 -2.68
C LYS A 45 -9.59 -16.77 -3.94
N ILE A 46 -9.22 -16.17 -5.07
CA ILE A 46 -9.94 -16.37 -6.36
C ILE A 46 -9.83 -17.81 -6.82
N MET A 47 -8.67 -18.43 -6.66
CA MET A 47 -8.45 -19.83 -7.00
C MET A 47 -9.11 -20.81 -6.02
N GLY A 48 -9.56 -20.36 -4.87
CA GLY A 48 -10.17 -21.19 -3.84
C GLY A 48 -9.20 -22.21 -3.26
N THR A 49 -7.96 -21.80 -2.94
CA THR A 49 -7.00 -22.71 -2.32
C THR A 49 -7.55 -23.27 -1.00
N GLN A 50 -7.22 -24.54 -0.69
CA GLN A 50 -7.79 -25.24 0.46
C GLN A 50 -7.61 -24.46 1.78
N GLU A 51 -6.47 -23.80 1.95
CA GLU A 51 -6.21 -22.97 3.13
C GLU A 51 -7.19 -21.79 3.23
N MET A 52 -7.42 -21.08 2.14
CA MET A 52 -8.34 -19.93 2.10
C MET A 52 -9.79 -20.39 2.29
N VAL A 53 -10.17 -21.50 1.66
CA VAL A 53 -11.51 -22.11 1.85
C VAL A 53 -11.73 -22.48 3.31
N ASN A 54 -10.77 -23.13 3.96
CA ASN A 54 -10.87 -23.50 5.36
C ASN A 54 -11.01 -22.29 6.28
N ASN A 55 -10.17 -21.26 6.08
CA ASN A 55 -10.20 -20.03 6.87
C ASN A 55 -11.53 -19.30 6.73
N PHE A 56 -12.05 -19.16 5.52
CA PHE A 56 -13.31 -18.48 5.28
C PHE A 56 -14.53 -19.30 5.73
N THR A 57 -14.44 -20.64 5.68
CA THR A 57 -15.47 -21.53 6.23
C THR A 57 -15.53 -21.41 7.76
N PHE A 58 -14.37 -21.38 8.42
CA PHE A 58 -14.30 -21.17 9.88
C PHE A 58 -14.95 -19.85 10.30
N MET A 59 -14.80 -18.79 9.52
CA MET A 59 -15.40 -17.48 9.78
C MET A 59 -16.86 -17.39 9.29
N ASN A 60 -17.41 -18.45 8.70
CA ASN A 60 -18.73 -18.46 8.05
C ASN A 60 -18.89 -17.43 6.92
N LEU A 61 -17.80 -17.15 6.21
CA LEU A 61 -17.68 -16.14 5.14
C LEU A 61 -17.33 -16.72 3.77
N LEU A 62 -17.42 -18.03 3.60
CA LEU A 62 -17.07 -18.72 2.36
C LEU A 62 -17.71 -18.11 1.09
N PRO A 63 -18.99 -17.66 1.09
CA PRO A 63 -19.60 -17.04 -0.10
C PRO A 63 -18.90 -15.76 -0.57
N TYR A 64 -18.15 -15.11 0.31
CA TYR A 64 -17.45 -13.84 0.02
C TYR A 64 -15.98 -14.03 -0.34
N LEU A 65 -15.45 -15.26 -0.33
CA LEU A 65 -14.04 -15.57 -0.58
C LEU A 65 -13.53 -14.96 -1.89
N ALA A 66 -14.20 -15.24 -3.00
CA ALA A 66 -13.82 -14.74 -4.30
C ALA A 66 -13.95 -13.20 -4.40
N LEU A 67 -15.00 -12.63 -3.80
CA LEU A 67 -15.24 -11.18 -3.78
C LEU A 67 -14.09 -10.45 -3.09
N VAL A 68 -13.66 -10.94 -1.93
CA VAL A 68 -12.52 -10.36 -1.18
C VAL A 68 -11.23 -10.49 -2.01
N GLY A 69 -10.99 -11.64 -2.64
CA GLY A 69 -9.84 -11.84 -3.51
C GLY A 69 -9.81 -10.87 -4.69
N VAL A 70 -10.93 -10.66 -5.35
CA VAL A 70 -11.07 -9.68 -6.45
C VAL A 70 -10.81 -8.26 -5.95
N ALA A 71 -11.35 -7.88 -4.79
CA ALA A 71 -11.13 -6.57 -4.20
C ALA A 71 -9.64 -6.33 -3.87
N GLU A 72 -8.92 -7.33 -3.35
CA GLU A 72 -7.48 -7.27 -3.11
C GLU A 72 -6.70 -7.05 -4.41
N VAL A 73 -6.98 -7.82 -5.46
CA VAL A 73 -6.30 -7.70 -6.75
C VAL A 73 -6.57 -6.34 -7.40
N ILE A 74 -7.83 -5.88 -7.41
CA ILE A 74 -8.18 -4.54 -7.92
C ILE A 74 -7.46 -3.46 -7.13
N GLY A 75 -7.47 -3.54 -5.80
CA GLY A 75 -6.77 -2.60 -4.91
C GLY A 75 -5.28 -2.50 -5.23
N VAL A 76 -4.63 -3.64 -5.45
CA VAL A 76 -3.21 -3.73 -5.83
C VAL A 76 -2.96 -3.09 -7.20
N LEU A 77 -3.75 -3.40 -8.21
CA LEU A 77 -3.62 -2.83 -9.56
C LEU A 77 -3.78 -1.30 -9.54
N LEU A 78 -4.77 -0.81 -8.80
CA LEU A 78 -4.98 0.64 -8.61
C LEU A 78 -3.82 1.28 -7.83
N LEU A 79 -3.24 0.58 -6.84
CA LEU A 79 -2.14 1.10 -6.04
C LEU A 79 -0.86 1.26 -6.88
N ILE A 80 -0.55 0.29 -7.76
CA ILE A 80 0.63 0.33 -8.61
C ILE A 80 0.59 1.52 -9.56
N TYR A 81 -0.56 1.81 -10.16
CA TYR A 81 -0.68 2.88 -11.15
C TYR A 81 -0.73 4.26 -10.46
N PRO A 82 0.23 5.17 -10.74
CA PRO A 82 0.39 6.42 -9.98
C PRO A 82 -0.84 7.33 -9.93
N ARG A 83 -1.62 7.37 -11.02
CA ARG A 83 -2.82 8.23 -11.11
C ARG A 83 -4.00 7.73 -10.27
N THR A 84 -4.06 6.43 -10.02
CA THR A 84 -5.15 5.78 -9.28
C THR A 84 -4.71 5.28 -7.91
N SER A 85 -3.46 5.53 -7.52
CA SER A 85 -2.88 4.97 -6.29
C SER A 85 -3.61 5.38 -5.01
N THR A 86 -4.25 6.56 -4.98
CA THR A 86 -5.12 6.96 -3.86
C THR A 86 -6.31 6.01 -3.72
N TYR A 87 -6.99 5.71 -4.81
CA TYR A 87 -8.12 4.76 -4.80
C TYR A 87 -7.66 3.36 -4.40
N GLY A 88 -6.49 2.94 -4.88
CA GLY A 88 -5.87 1.67 -4.48
C GLY A 88 -5.62 1.62 -2.98
N ALA A 89 -5.05 2.67 -2.39
CA ALA A 89 -4.82 2.76 -0.95
C ALA A 89 -6.13 2.71 -0.15
N VAL A 90 -7.19 3.39 -0.62
CA VAL A 90 -8.53 3.34 0.02
C VAL A 90 -9.11 1.93 -0.03
N VAL A 91 -9.12 1.28 -1.19
CA VAL A 91 -9.66 -0.09 -1.34
C VAL A 91 -8.89 -1.06 -0.45
N ILE A 92 -7.55 -1.03 -0.49
CA ILE A 92 -6.72 -1.91 0.34
C ILE A 92 -6.99 -1.66 1.83
N SER A 93 -7.05 -0.40 2.27
CA SER A 93 -7.32 -0.09 3.68
C SER A 93 -8.69 -0.60 4.13
N SER A 94 -9.70 -0.51 3.27
CA SER A 94 -11.05 -1.01 3.58
C SER A 94 -11.04 -2.53 3.75
N VAL A 95 -10.39 -3.26 2.83
CA VAL A 95 -10.26 -4.72 2.89
C VAL A 95 -9.43 -5.14 4.10
N MET A 96 -8.32 -4.45 4.38
CA MET A 96 -7.45 -4.74 5.51
C MET A 96 -8.11 -4.42 6.85
N SER A 97 -8.94 -3.38 6.93
CA SER A 97 -9.73 -3.10 8.14
C SER A 97 -10.74 -4.20 8.41
N ALA A 98 -11.43 -4.69 7.38
CA ALA A 98 -12.33 -5.83 7.51
C ALA A 98 -11.56 -7.10 7.94
N ALA A 99 -10.40 -7.37 7.33
CA ALA A 99 -9.55 -8.50 7.72
C ALA A 99 -9.09 -8.39 9.19
N ALA A 100 -8.66 -7.20 9.64
CA ALA A 100 -8.28 -6.97 11.04
C ALA A 100 -9.45 -7.23 12.00
N ALA A 101 -10.66 -6.76 11.67
CA ALA A 101 -11.85 -7.02 12.44
C ALA A 101 -12.15 -8.53 12.54
N MET A 102 -11.98 -9.29 11.43
CA MET A 102 -12.16 -10.73 11.42
C MET A 102 -11.15 -11.46 12.31
N HIS A 103 -9.87 -11.07 12.27
CA HIS A 103 -8.85 -11.61 13.15
C HIS A 103 -9.16 -11.36 14.64
N LEU A 104 -9.70 -10.19 14.97
CA LEU A 104 -10.13 -9.90 16.34
C LEU A 104 -11.33 -10.74 16.76
N SER A 105 -12.34 -10.87 15.89
CA SER A 105 -13.60 -11.51 16.23
C SER A 105 -13.53 -13.04 16.27
N TYR A 106 -12.78 -13.65 15.36
CA TYR A 106 -12.77 -15.11 15.17
C TYR A 106 -11.47 -15.79 15.58
N MET A 107 -10.34 -15.05 15.61
CA MET A 107 -9.02 -15.62 15.90
C MET A 107 -8.41 -15.09 17.21
N GLY A 108 -9.20 -14.45 18.07
CA GLY A 108 -8.73 -13.90 19.35
C GLY A 108 -7.59 -12.89 19.19
N GLY A 109 -7.53 -12.17 18.05
CA GLY A 109 -6.49 -11.21 17.74
C GLY A 109 -5.22 -11.81 17.11
N SER A 110 -5.12 -13.12 16.97
CA SER A 110 -3.99 -13.75 16.29
C SER A 110 -3.91 -13.28 14.84
N GLY A 111 -2.72 -12.79 14.43
CA GLY A 111 -2.47 -12.32 13.07
C GLY A 111 -3.04 -10.93 12.71
N VAL A 112 -3.70 -10.21 13.63
CA VAL A 112 -4.29 -8.88 13.38
C VAL A 112 -3.26 -7.84 12.94
N VAL A 113 -2.00 -8.00 13.33
CA VAL A 113 -0.92 -7.05 13.01
C VAL A 113 -0.66 -6.97 11.51
N MET A 114 -0.76 -8.11 10.78
CA MET A 114 -0.47 -8.15 9.35
C MET A 114 -1.39 -7.27 8.49
N PRO A 115 -2.74 -7.39 8.58
CA PRO A 115 -3.61 -6.51 7.82
C PRO A 115 -3.43 -5.04 8.20
N ILE A 116 -3.18 -4.71 9.47
CA ILE A 116 -2.91 -3.32 9.89
C ILE A 116 -1.65 -2.79 9.22
N LEU A 117 -0.54 -3.55 9.25
CA LEU A 117 0.72 -3.15 8.61
C LEU A 117 0.56 -2.98 7.09
N LEU A 118 -0.17 -3.86 6.41
CA LEU A 118 -0.39 -3.76 4.97
C LEU A 118 -1.21 -2.51 4.61
N GLY A 119 -2.20 -2.15 5.41
CA GLY A 119 -2.94 -0.90 5.27
C GLY A 119 -2.05 0.33 5.44
N VAL A 120 -1.20 0.35 6.48
CA VAL A 120 -0.23 1.43 6.73
C VAL A 120 0.79 1.51 5.58
N PHE A 121 1.31 0.39 5.10
CA PHE A 121 2.27 0.36 3.99
C PHE A 121 1.66 0.83 2.67
N ALA A 122 0.38 0.53 2.40
CA ALA A 122 -0.30 1.04 1.21
C ALA A 122 -0.34 2.56 1.21
N TRP A 123 -0.69 3.19 2.33
CA TRP A 123 -0.69 4.65 2.47
C TRP A 123 0.72 5.25 2.46
N THR A 124 1.66 4.66 3.18
CA THR A 124 3.06 5.11 3.19
C THR A 124 3.65 5.06 1.80
N GLY A 125 3.44 3.95 1.07
CA GLY A 125 3.88 3.80 -0.30
C GLY A 125 3.25 4.83 -1.24
N HIS A 126 1.95 5.09 -1.12
CA HIS A 126 1.26 6.13 -1.88
C HIS A 126 1.82 7.52 -1.57
N CYS A 127 1.86 7.93 -0.30
CA CYS A 127 2.30 9.27 0.12
C CYS A 127 3.75 9.56 -0.31
N LEU A 128 4.67 8.62 -0.09
CA LEU A 128 6.09 8.81 -0.44
C LEU A 128 6.32 8.92 -1.96
N ARG A 129 5.48 8.29 -2.79
CA ARG A 129 5.57 8.37 -4.24
C ARG A 129 4.94 9.63 -4.82
N THR A 130 3.88 10.16 -4.19
CA THR A 130 3.11 11.31 -4.68
C THR A 130 3.63 12.64 -4.16
N TYR A 131 4.52 12.64 -3.18
CA TYR A 131 5.13 13.86 -2.65
C TYR A 131 5.95 14.57 -3.73
N ASP A 132 5.54 15.78 -4.10
CA ASP A 132 6.17 16.58 -5.14
C ASP A 132 6.94 17.78 -4.56
N VAL A 133 8.28 17.64 -4.50
CA VAL A 133 9.17 18.70 -4.01
C VAL A 133 9.13 19.94 -4.92
N LYS A 134 8.90 19.79 -6.23
CA LYS A 134 8.83 20.93 -7.16
C LYS A 134 7.67 21.84 -6.81
N LYS A 135 6.53 21.25 -6.41
CA LYS A 135 5.35 22.00 -6.01
C LYS A 135 5.56 22.82 -4.73
N LEU A 136 6.42 22.33 -3.81
CA LEU A 136 6.81 23.06 -2.60
C LEU A 136 7.77 24.22 -2.89
N LEU A 137 8.59 24.09 -3.93
CA LEU A 137 9.56 25.10 -4.34
C LEU A 137 8.96 26.15 -5.31
N GLY A 138 7.65 26.09 -5.61
CA GLY A 138 6.97 27.05 -6.47
C GLY A 138 7.42 27.01 -7.94
N LYS A 139 7.87 25.86 -8.41
CA LYS A 139 8.29 25.63 -9.80
C LYS A 139 7.34 24.68 -10.52
#